data_b42d12d442e65cf50392ba843edc5824
#
_entry.id   b42d12d442e65cf50392ba843edc5824
#
_cell.length_a   1.000
_cell.length_b   1.000
_cell.length_c   1.000
_cell.angle_alpha   90.00
_cell.angle_beta   90.00
_cell.angle_gamma   90.00
#
_symmetry.space_group_name_H-M   'P 1'
#
loop_
_entity.id
_entity.type
_entity.pdbx_description
1 polymer ?
#
loop_
_entity_poly.entity_id
_entity_poly.type
_entity_poly.pdbx_seq_one_letter_code
_entity_poly.pdbx_strand_id
1 'polypeptide(L)'
;MTPEGTLLTEAERIQQIKGSGLDYEAYPEKYLETDINELSWLEKIEKTSEEYGIKLNKRILYAFHTALKISDWSIITVLAGVSGTGKSELPKLYARFGGLNFISVPVQPNWDSQESMLGYFNSIDNRFDTQPLLRFLANCIDEEKYNKYMSLVLLDEMNLAHVEHYFAEFLSKLEERRGKVKKDLPYIEVKLGADCNSLKLKLIRNILWAGTMNQDETTKSLSDKVLDRGIIINFPRPKILESRKEMKNINKIIENKKLKMLTKDIWD
;
A
#
# COMPACT_ATOMS: atom_id res chain seq x y z
N MET A 1 -11.77 30.08 -7.90
CA MET A 1 -10.92 30.84 -8.86
C MET A 1 -9.92 31.63 -8.03
N THR A 2 -8.66 31.15 -7.92
CA THR A 2 -7.57 31.96 -7.37
C THR A 2 -7.23 33.07 -8.38
N PRO A 3 -6.88 34.27 -7.95
CA PRO A 3 -6.45 35.32 -8.86
C PRO A 3 -5.27 34.84 -9.70
N GLU A 4 -5.34 35.05 -10.98
CA GLU A 4 -4.26 34.76 -11.93
C GLU A 4 -2.94 35.35 -11.43
N GLY A 5 -1.94 34.53 -11.24
CA GLY A 5 -0.55 34.92 -11.04
C GLY A 5 0.07 34.77 -9.66
N THR A 6 -0.66 34.31 -8.63
CA THR A 6 -0.04 34.08 -7.33
C THR A 6 0.64 32.71 -7.28
N LEU A 7 1.96 32.71 -7.13
CA LEU A 7 2.73 31.47 -6.91
C LEU A 7 2.27 30.82 -5.60
N LEU A 8 1.85 29.56 -5.66
CA LEU A 8 1.49 28.80 -4.46
C LEU A 8 2.73 28.61 -3.58
N THR A 9 2.55 28.84 -2.30
CA THR A 9 3.59 28.55 -1.29
C THR A 9 3.84 27.03 -1.18
N GLU A 10 4.96 26.64 -0.65
CA GLU A 10 5.30 25.24 -0.36
C GLU A 10 4.20 24.54 0.48
N ALA A 11 3.71 25.23 1.53
CA ALA A 11 2.66 24.69 2.39
C ALA A 11 1.34 24.45 1.64
N GLU A 12 0.96 25.35 0.76
CA GLU A 12 -0.25 25.20 -0.08
C GLU A 12 -0.11 24.05 -1.07
N ARG A 13 1.08 23.85 -1.66
CA ARG A 13 1.34 22.71 -2.55
C ARG A 13 1.29 21.38 -1.80
N ILE A 14 1.86 21.31 -0.61
CA ILE A 14 1.78 20.12 0.24
C ILE A 14 0.32 19.83 0.61
N GLN A 15 -0.44 20.85 0.95
CA GLN A 15 -1.87 20.69 1.24
C GLN A 15 -2.68 20.22 0.04
N GLN A 16 -2.38 20.69 -1.16
CA GLN A 16 -2.98 20.17 -2.40
C GLN A 16 -2.67 18.70 -2.63
N ILE A 17 -1.40 18.28 -2.38
CA ILE A 17 -0.99 16.87 -2.47
C ILE A 17 -1.78 16.02 -1.48
N LYS A 18 -1.87 16.43 -0.21
CA LYS A 18 -2.60 15.70 0.83
C LYS A 18 -4.11 15.64 0.55
N GLY A 19 -4.67 16.68 -0.07
CA GLY A 19 -6.11 16.78 -0.36
C GLY A 19 -6.96 16.73 0.91
N SER A 20 -8.09 16.02 0.88
CA SER A 20 -9.01 15.85 2.01
C SER A 20 -8.51 14.87 3.09
N GLY A 21 -7.38 14.23 2.87
CA GLY A 21 -6.86 13.18 3.74
C GLY A 21 -7.12 11.77 3.21
N LEU A 22 -7.02 10.77 4.10
CA LEU A 22 -7.36 9.38 3.79
C LEU A 22 -8.86 9.15 4.05
N ASP A 23 -9.47 8.28 3.24
CA ASP A 23 -10.86 7.85 3.45
C ASP A 23 -10.93 6.88 4.64
N TYR A 24 -11.23 7.44 5.82
CA TYR A 24 -11.42 6.69 7.06
C TYR A 24 -12.87 6.32 7.36
N GLU A 25 -13.79 6.59 6.46
CA GLU A 25 -15.23 6.33 6.70
C GLU A 25 -15.54 4.91 7.19
N ALA A 26 -14.66 3.96 6.87
CA ALA A 26 -14.83 2.57 7.25
C ALA A 26 -14.42 2.26 8.71
N TYR A 27 -13.59 3.09 9.36
CA TYR A 27 -13.06 2.81 10.69
C TYR A 27 -13.33 3.98 11.64
N PRO A 28 -14.34 3.89 12.51
CA PRO A 28 -14.58 4.89 13.54
C PRO A 28 -13.34 5.02 14.44
N GLU A 29 -12.81 6.23 14.62
CA GLU A 29 -11.62 6.53 15.44
C GLU A 29 -11.68 5.98 16.87
N LYS A 30 -12.89 5.67 17.35
CA LYS A 30 -13.16 5.20 18.72
C LYS A 30 -12.67 3.77 19.00
N TYR A 31 -12.26 3.02 18.01
CA TYR A 31 -11.93 1.61 18.15
C TYR A 31 -10.48 1.33 17.76
N LEU A 32 -9.56 1.60 18.70
CA LEU A 32 -8.17 1.12 18.59
C LEU A 32 -8.10 -0.28 19.20
N GLU A 33 -7.41 -1.19 18.53
CA GLU A 33 -7.03 -2.47 19.12
C GLU A 33 -5.98 -2.19 20.18
N THR A 34 -6.10 -2.79 21.36
CA THR A 34 -5.22 -2.55 22.52
C THR A 34 -4.33 -3.74 22.82
N ASP A 35 -4.73 -4.92 22.37
CA ASP A 35 -3.98 -6.18 22.50
C ASP A 35 -4.46 -7.15 21.43
N ILE A 36 -3.53 -7.85 20.77
CA ILE A 36 -3.83 -8.79 19.71
C ILE A 36 -3.07 -10.09 19.93
N ASN A 37 -3.84 -11.18 20.03
CA ASN A 37 -3.29 -12.49 19.71
C ASN A 37 -3.28 -12.66 18.17
N GLU A 38 -2.09 -12.73 17.57
CA GLU A 38 -1.94 -12.78 16.09
C GLU A 38 -2.73 -13.91 15.43
N LEU A 39 -2.75 -15.10 16.02
CA LEU A 39 -3.50 -16.24 15.46
C LEU A 39 -4.99 -15.98 15.47
N SER A 40 -5.53 -15.48 16.59
CA SER A 40 -6.96 -15.13 16.70
C SER A 40 -7.35 -14.00 15.76
N TRP A 41 -6.45 -13.05 15.55
CA TRP A 41 -6.63 -11.93 14.62
C TRP A 41 -6.67 -12.43 13.16
N LEU A 42 -5.75 -13.32 12.76
CA LEU A 42 -5.76 -13.94 11.43
C LEU A 42 -7.01 -14.80 11.21
N GLU A 43 -7.44 -15.56 12.21
CA GLU A 43 -8.69 -16.33 12.13
C GLU A 43 -9.93 -15.42 12.00
N LYS A 44 -9.91 -14.25 12.66
CA LYS A 44 -10.98 -13.25 12.51
C LYS A 44 -11.02 -12.71 11.09
N ILE A 45 -9.87 -12.43 10.46
CA ILE A 45 -9.78 -12.00 9.05
C ILE A 45 -10.34 -13.11 8.14
N GLU A 46 -9.90 -14.35 8.32
CA GLU A 46 -10.36 -15.51 7.54
C GLU A 46 -11.89 -15.66 7.60
N LYS A 47 -12.45 -15.74 8.81
CA LYS A 47 -13.91 -15.87 9.04
C LYS A 47 -14.69 -14.69 8.46
N THR A 48 -14.17 -13.46 8.65
CA THR A 48 -14.86 -12.26 8.14
C THR A 48 -14.84 -12.22 6.61
N SER A 49 -13.75 -12.67 5.99
CA SER A 49 -13.65 -12.81 4.53
C SER A 49 -14.65 -13.83 3.98
N GLU A 50 -14.84 -14.95 4.68
CA GLU A 50 -15.82 -15.97 4.29
C GLU A 50 -17.27 -15.44 4.43
N GLU A 51 -17.57 -14.69 5.47
CA GLU A 51 -18.86 -14.00 5.65
C GLU A 51 -19.12 -12.93 4.58
N TYR A 52 -18.05 -12.25 4.11
CA TYR A 52 -18.10 -11.32 2.99
C TYR A 52 -18.42 -12.02 1.66
N GLY A 53 -18.07 -13.29 1.54
CA GLY A 53 -18.33 -14.13 0.35
C GLY A 53 -17.05 -14.64 -0.33
N ILE A 54 -15.89 -14.38 0.24
CA ILE A 54 -14.60 -14.83 -0.31
C ILE A 54 -13.89 -15.72 0.71
N LYS A 55 -13.62 -16.95 0.31
CA LYS A 55 -12.84 -17.90 1.11
C LYS A 55 -11.36 -17.72 0.82
N LEU A 56 -10.62 -17.20 1.79
CA LEU A 56 -9.17 -17.09 1.71
C LEU A 56 -8.50 -18.44 1.96
N ASN A 57 -7.41 -18.71 1.23
CA ASN A 57 -6.57 -19.87 1.55
C ASN A 57 -5.76 -19.57 2.81
N LYS A 58 -6.02 -20.30 3.90
CA LYS A 58 -5.40 -20.10 5.21
C LYS A 58 -3.86 -20.10 5.15
N ARG A 59 -3.27 -21.04 4.40
CA ARG A 59 -1.81 -21.11 4.24
C ARG A 59 -1.23 -19.88 3.56
N ILE A 60 -1.91 -19.37 2.53
CA ILE A 60 -1.49 -18.17 1.81
C ILE A 60 -1.66 -16.93 2.70
N LEU A 61 -2.77 -16.82 3.42
CA LEU A 61 -3.02 -15.73 4.37
C LEU A 61 -1.91 -15.65 5.43
N TYR A 62 -1.54 -16.79 6.02
CA TYR A 62 -0.50 -16.86 7.04
C TYR A 62 0.90 -16.56 6.47
N ALA A 63 1.20 -17.10 5.29
CA ALA A 63 2.46 -16.78 4.60
C ALA A 63 2.56 -15.28 4.27
N PHE A 64 1.47 -14.66 3.81
CA PHE A 64 1.40 -13.23 3.53
C PHE A 64 1.63 -12.40 4.80
N HIS A 65 0.96 -12.74 5.89
CA HIS A 65 1.17 -12.08 7.18
C HIS A 65 2.62 -12.18 7.64
N THR A 66 3.21 -13.39 7.65
CA THR A 66 4.60 -13.60 8.04
C THR A 66 5.58 -12.81 7.17
N ALA A 67 5.34 -12.75 5.86
CA ALA A 67 6.15 -11.96 4.94
C ALA A 67 6.07 -10.45 5.25
N LEU A 68 4.90 -9.94 5.61
CA LEU A 68 4.73 -8.53 6.01
C LEU A 68 5.39 -8.24 7.36
N LYS A 69 5.38 -9.17 8.33
CA LYS A 69 6.05 -9.00 9.63
C LYS A 69 7.57 -8.84 9.50
N ILE A 70 8.18 -9.46 8.50
CA ILE A 70 9.62 -9.34 8.26
C ILE A 70 9.97 -8.27 7.21
N SER A 71 9.11 -7.26 7.04
CA SER A 71 9.27 -6.19 6.03
C SER A 71 10.55 -5.34 6.19
N ASP A 72 11.25 -5.39 7.30
CA ASP A 72 12.57 -4.78 7.45
C ASP A 72 13.68 -5.59 6.74
N TRP A 73 13.48 -6.88 6.52
CA TRP A 73 14.40 -7.76 5.80
C TRP A 73 13.99 -7.98 4.34
N SER A 74 12.70 -8.12 4.11
CA SER A 74 12.11 -8.29 2.78
C SER A 74 11.16 -7.13 2.51
N ILE A 75 11.64 -6.16 1.74
CA ILE A 75 10.99 -4.85 1.59
C ILE A 75 9.67 -4.87 0.85
N ILE A 76 9.38 -5.93 0.08
CA ILE A 76 8.13 -6.10 -0.67
C ILE A 76 7.70 -7.57 -0.69
N THR A 77 6.42 -7.81 -0.50
CA THR A 77 5.81 -9.15 -0.62
C THR A 77 5.07 -9.26 -1.95
N VAL A 78 5.51 -10.15 -2.83
CA VAL A 78 4.95 -10.33 -4.17
C VAL A 78 4.06 -11.56 -4.22
N LEU A 79 2.80 -11.40 -4.63
CA LEU A 79 1.83 -12.47 -4.83
C LEU A 79 1.81 -12.85 -6.31
N ALA A 80 2.38 -14.00 -6.63
CA ALA A 80 2.56 -14.47 -8.00
C ALA A 80 1.57 -15.59 -8.36
N GLY A 81 1.10 -15.63 -9.59
CA GLY A 81 0.25 -16.72 -10.09
C GLY A 81 -0.61 -16.31 -11.27
N VAL A 82 -1.44 -17.24 -11.75
CA VAL A 82 -2.32 -16.99 -12.91
C VAL A 82 -3.42 -15.97 -12.56
N SER A 83 -3.96 -15.31 -13.57
CA SER A 83 -5.07 -14.36 -13.40
C SER A 83 -6.29 -15.02 -12.74
N GLY A 84 -7.07 -14.25 -11.98
CA GLY A 84 -8.32 -14.71 -11.36
C GLY A 84 -8.16 -15.57 -10.10
N THR A 85 -6.95 -15.76 -9.55
CA THR A 85 -6.71 -16.57 -8.34
C THR A 85 -6.93 -15.84 -7.01
N GLY A 86 -7.31 -14.56 -7.05
CA GLY A 86 -7.57 -13.77 -5.83
C GLY A 86 -6.35 -13.07 -5.25
N LYS A 87 -5.26 -12.90 -6.03
CA LYS A 87 -4.03 -12.23 -5.61
C LYS A 87 -4.28 -10.81 -5.09
N SER A 88 -5.08 -10.02 -5.78
CA SER A 88 -5.37 -8.63 -5.40
C SER A 88 -6.42 -8.55 -4.27
N GLU A 89 -7.32 -9.54 -4.17
CA GLU A 89 -8.34 -9.57 -3.11
C GLU A 89 -7.73 -9.91 -1.74
N LEU A 90 -6.71 -10.77 -1.67
CA LEU A 90 -6.10 -11.14 -0.39
C LEU A 90 -5.54 -9.91 0.36
N PRO A 91 -4.66 -9.06 -0.21
CA PRO A 91 -4.15 -7.87 0.49
C PRO A 91 -5.25 -6.88 0.88
N LYS A 92 -6.25 -6.70 0.01
CA LYS A 92 -7.40 -5.84 0.27
C LYS A 92 -8.22 -6.30 1.46
N LEU A 93 -8.61 -7.58 1.51
CA LEU A 93 -9.40 -8.13 2.62
C LEU A 93 -8.57 -8.21 3.90
N TYR A 94 -7.28 -8.57 3.78
CA TYR A 94 -6.34 -8.55 4.89
C TYR A 94 -6.27 -7.16 5.54
N ALA A 95 -6.08 -6.12 4.74
CA ALA A 95 -6.03 -4.75 5.24
C ALA A 95 -7.39 -4.31 5.82
N ARG A 96 -8.49 -4.51 5.06
CA ARG A 96 -9.82 -4.07 5.46
C ARG A 96 -10.34 -4.75 6.72
N PHE A 97 -10.14 -6.05 6.87
CA PHE A 97 -10.60 -6.78 8.06
C PHE A 97 -9.57 -6.82 9.18
N GLY A 98 -8.31 -6.54 8.86
CA GLY A 98 -7.24 -6.42 9.83
C GLY A 98 -7.05 -5.01 10.41
N GLY A 99 -7.76 -4.00 9.90
CA GLY A 99 -7.68 -2.64 10.41
C GLY A 99 -6.48 -1.84 9.92
N LEU A 100 -5.97 -2.09 8.70
CA LEU A 100 -4.92 -1.32 8.08
C LEU A 100 -5.50 -0.31 7.07
N ASN A 101 -4.87 0.85 6.94
CA ASN A 101 -5.10 1.70 5.78
C ASN A 101 -4.67 0.96 4.51
N PHE A 102 -5.38 1.15 3.44
CA PHE A 102 -5.12 0.40 2.22
C PHE A 102 -5.25 1.25 0.97
N ILE A 103 -4.28 1.11 0.08
CA ILE A 103 -4.38 1.58 -1.29
C ILE A 103 -3.96 0.47 -2.26
N SER A 104 -4.72 0.30 -3.33
CA SER A 104 -4.33 -0.48 -4.50
C SER A 104 -3.97 0.47 -5.63
N VAL A 105 -2.78 0.30 -6.15
CA VAL A 105 -2.21 1.13 -7.21
C VAL A 105 -2.05 0.25 -8.45
N PRO A 106 -2.96 0.34 -9.44
CA PRO A 106 -2.83 -0.42 -10.67
C PRO A 106 -1.64 0.11 -11.49
N VAL A 107 -0.66 -0.74 -11.72
CA VAL A 107 0.51 -0.39 -12.53
C VAL A 107 0.12 -0.35 -14.00
N GLN A 108 0.60 0.67 -14.71
CA GLN A 108 0.31 0.84 -16.13
C GLN A 108 1.53 0.44 -16.99
N PRO A 109 1.32 -0.11 -18.18
CA PRO A 109 2.41 -0.59 -19.04
C PRO A 109 3.41 0.49 -19.48
N ASN A 110 2.99 1.75 -19.44
CA ASN A 110 3.79 2.93 -19.83
C ASN A 110 4.58 3.55 -18.67
N TRP A 111 4.57 2.93 -17.48
CA TRP A 111 5.36 3.46 -16.35
C TRP A 111 6.86 3.20 -16.58
N ASP A 112 7.62 4.26 -16.66
CA ASP A 112 9.06 4.25 -16.93
C ASP A 112 9.88 5.02 -15.88
N SER A 113 9.22 5.73 -14.98
CA SER A 113 9.85 6.58 -13.96
C SER A 113 9.05 6.63 -12.67
N GLN A 114 9.66 7.09 -11.61
CA GLN A 114 9.00 7.34 -10.31
C GLN A 114 7.86 8.37 -10.43
N GLU A 115 8.01 9.33 -11.32
CA GLU A 115 7.01 10.36 -11.58
C GLU A 115 5.70 9.77 -12.14
N SER A 116 5.79 8.68 -12.91
CA SER A 116 4.61 7.94 -13.37
C SER A 116 3.77 7.42 -12.18
N MET A 117 4.42 7.07 -11.07
CA MET A 117 3.79 6.51 -9.86
C MET A 117 3.38 7.57 -8.84
N LEU A 118 4.16 8.64 -8.68
CA LEU A 118 3.94 9.67 -7.65
C LEU A 118 3.27 10.94 -8.21
N GLY A 119 3.45 11.20 -9.50
CA GLY A 119 3.08 12.46 -10.12
C GLY A 119 4.27 13.40 -10.30
N TYR A 120 4.02 14.53 -10.90
CA TYR A 120 5.05 15.51 -11.26
C TYR A 120 4.52 16.93 -11.18
N PHE A 121 5.45 17.89 -11.10
CA PHE A 121 5.10 19.31 -11.17
C PHE A 121 4.90 19.75 -12.62
N ASN A 122 3.68 20.22 -12.93
CA ASN A 122 3.34 20.81 -14.21
C ASN A 122 3.64 22.32 -14.19
N SER A 123 4.70 22.72 -14.88
CA SER A 123 5.13 24.12 -14.94
C SER A 123 4.20 25.03 -15.74
N ILE A 124 3.38 24.48 -16.63
CA ILE A 124 2.41 25.25 -17.44
C ILE A 124 1.25 25.70 -16.55
N ASP A 125 0.69 24.76 -15.79
CA ASP A 125 -0.45 25.02 -14.91
C ASP A 125 -0.01 25.47 -13.50
N ASN A 126 1.28 25.53 -13.25
CA ASN A 126 1.89 25.88 -11.95
C ASN A 126 1.30 25.07 -10.78
N ARG A 127 1.04 23.80 -11.00
CA ARG A 127 0.48 22.89 -10.00
C ARG A 127 1.16 21.53 -10.05
N PHE A 128 1.02 20.78 -8.97
CA PHE A 128 1.49 19.40 -8.90
C PHE A 128 0.36 18.44 -9.31
N ASP A 129 0.60 17.65 -10.37
CA ASP A 129 -0.32 16.58 -10.81
C ASP A 129 -0.08 15.34 -9.94
N THR A 130 -0.84 15.27 -8.84
CA THR A 130 -0.65 14.27 -7.78
C THR A 130 -1.28 12.93 -8.15
N GLN A 131 -0.48 11.87 -8.13
CA GLN A 131 -1.02 10.50 -8.22
C GLN A 131 -1.58 10.03 -6.86
N PRO A 132 -2.55 9.09 -6.85
CA PRO A 132 -3.18 8.60 -5.63
C PRO A 132 -2.18 8.06 -4.60
N LEU A 133 -1.10 7.40 -5.05
CA LEU A 133 -0.06 6.88 -4.16
C LEU A 133 0.65 7.98 -3.39
N LEU A 134 1.05 9.09 -4.06
CA LEU A 134 1.70 10.20 -3.38
C LEU A 134 0.79 10.80 -2.30
N ARG A 135 -0.50 11.00 -2.62
CA ARG A 135 -1.49 11.50 -1.65
C ARG A 135 -1.59 10.56 -0.44
N PHE A 136 -1.67 9.26 -0.69
CA PHE A 136 -1.73 8.27 0.36
C PHE A 136 -0.50 8.32 1.26
N LEU A 137 0.72 8.29 0.68
CA LEU A 137 1.97 8.32 1.42
C LEU A 137 2.13 9.62 2.24
N ALA A 138 1.84 10.78 1.62
CA ALA A 138 1.93 12.08 2.29
C ALA A 138 0.99 12.19 3.50
N ASN A 139 -0.17 11.52 3.46
CA ASN A 139 -1.06 11.45 4.61
C ASN A 139 -0.57 10.44 5.65
N CYS A 140 -0.09 9.25 5.24
CA CYS A 140 0.40 8.23 6.18
C CYS A 140 1.57 8.70 7.05
N ILE A 141 2.41 9.61 6.54
CA ILE A 141 3.53 10.17 7.32
C ILE A 141 3.14 11.34 8.22
N ASP A 142 1.89 11.80 8.15
CA ASP A 142 1.38 12.88 9.00
C ASP A 142 1.35 12.43 10.47
N GLU A 143 2.25 13.01 11.28
CA GLU A 143 2.47 12.58 12.66
C GLU A 143 1.27 12.88 13.57
N GLU A 144 0.48 13.89 13.25
CA GLU A 144 -0.68 14.27 14.08
C GLU A 144 -1.87 13.35 13.86
N LYS A 145 -2.04 12.82 12.64
CA LYS A 145 -3.25 12.10 12.26
C LYS A 145 -3.04 10.61 12.06
N TYR A 146 -2.10 10.23 11.20
CA TYR A 146 -2.12 8.89 10.60
C TYR A 146 -0.89 8.03 10.89
N ASN A 147 0.22 8.64 11.28
CA ASN A 147 1.50 7.98 11.47
C ASN A 147 1.50 6.82 12.50
N LYS A 148 0.53 6.78 13.39
CA LYS A 148 0.38 5.70 14.38
C LYS A 148 -0.23 4.41 13.82
N TYR A 149 -0.91 4.48 12.69
CA TYR A 149 -1.64 3.35 12.11
C TYR A 149 -0.81 2.59 11.09
N MET A 150 -1.04 1.28 11.00
CA MET A 150 -0.48 0.46 9.93
C MET A 150 -1.16 0.76 8.61
N SER A 151 -0.39 0.71 7.55
CA SER A 151 -0.83 0.97 6.18
C SER A 151 -0.26 -0.07 5.23
N LEU A 152 -1.02 -0.47 4.23
CA LEU A 152 -0.59 -1.42 3.20
C LEU A 152 -0.78 -0.82 1.82
N VAL A 153 0.30 -0.75 1.06
CA VAL A 153 0.32 -0.37 -0.36
C VAL A 153 0.40 -1.64 -1.19
N LEU A 154 -0.52 -1.78 -2.13
CA LEU A 154 -0.52 -2.84 -3.12
C LEU A 154 -0.20 -2.27 -4.50
N LEU A 155 0.93 -2.68 -5.10
CA LEU A 155 1.22 -2.45 -6.51
C LEU A 155 0.55 -3.58 -7.32
N ASP A 156 -0.62 -3.29 -7.88
CA ASP A 156 -1.39 -4.32 -8.57
C ASP A 156 -0.89 -4.49 -10.02
N GLU A 157 -0.69 -5.74 -10.42
CA GLU A 157 -0.08 -6.13 -11.69
C GLU A 157 1.31 -5.47 -11.92
N MET A 158 2.15 -5.47 -10.89
CA MET A 158 3.42 -4.73 -10.84
C MET A 158 4.37 -5.05 -12.00
N ASN A 159 4.23 -6.19 -12.65
CA ASN A 159 5.04 -6.62 -13.77
C ASN A 159 4.48 -6.23 -15.17
N LEU A 160 3.48 -5.37 -15.25
CA LEU A 160 3.06 -4.73 -16.50
C LEU A 160 4.11 -3.74 -17.01
N ALA A 161 4.83 -3.07 -16.11
CA ALA A 161 5.98 -2.23 -16.41
C ALA A 161 7.27 -2.80 -15.79
N HIS A 162 8.43 -2.25 -16.14
CA HIS A 162 9.69 -2.63 -15.52
C HIS A 162 9.77 -2.03 -14.10
N VAL A 163 9.66 -2.88 -13.08
CA VAL A 163 9.67 -2.47 -11.66
C VAL A 163 10.92 -1.68 -11.30
N GLU A 164 12.06 -2.06 -11.85
CA GLU A 164 13.34 -1.39 -11.69
C GLU A 164 13.40 0.02 -12.30
N HIS A 165 12.42 0.45 -13.08
CA HIS A 165 12.34 1.82 -13.57
C HIS A 165 11.49 2.69 -12.64
N TYR A 166 10.24 2.32 -12.40
CA TYR A 166 9.33 3.17 -11.64
C TYR A 166 9.48 3.06 -10.12
N PHE A 167 10.02 1.93 -9.62
CA PHE A 167 10.15 1.64 -8.19
C PHE A 167 11.61 1.58 -7.70
N ALA A 168 12.60 1.92 -8.54
CA ALA A 168 14.03 1.80 -8.24
C ALA A 168 14.46 2.52 -6.98
N GLU A 169 14.05 3.77 -6.80
CA GLU A 169 14.42 4.57 -5.63
C GLU A 169 13.78 4.00 -4.36
N PHE A 170 12.54 3.54 -4.42
CA PHE A 170 11.89 2.85 -3.31
C PHE A 170 12.62 1.56 -2.92
N LEU A 171 13.00 0.72 -3.90
CA LEU A 171 13.78 -0.50 -3.64
C LEU A 171 15.06 -0.19 -2.88
N SER A 172 15.81 0.82 -3.32
CA SER A 172 17.07 1.23 -2.69
C SER A 172 16.85 1.81 -1.29
N LYS A 173 15.90 2.74 -1.15
CA LYS A 173 15.66 3.44 0.12
C LYS A 173 14.96 2.56 1.16
N LEU A 174 14.10 1.65 0.76
CA LEU A 174 13.51 0.68 1.69
C LEU A 174 14.56 -0.31 2.22
N GLU A 175 15.55 -0.69 1.40
CA GLU A 175 16.69 -1.50 1.85
C GLU A 175 17.59 -0.70 2.81
N GLU A 176 17.88 0.56 2.49
CA GLU A 176 18.63 1.47 3.38
C GLU A 176 17.96 1.65 4.75
N ARG A 177 16.64 1.47 4.84
CA ARG A 177 15.86 1.57 6.09
C ARG A 177 16.25 0.51 7.13
N ARG A 178 16.81 -0.63 6.70
CA ARG A 178 17.20 -1.74 7.57
C ARG A 178 18.15 -1.27 8.67
N GLY A 179 17.81 -1.59 9.93
CA GLY A 179 18.62 -1.23 11.10
C GLY A 179 18.64 0.26 11.48
N LYS A 180 17.96 1.14 10.74
CA LYS A 180 17.91 2.57 11.08
C LYS A 180 16.90 2.85 12.19
N VAL A 181 17.20 3.80 13.05
CA VAL A 181 16.26 4.31 14.05
C VAL A 181 15.29 5.33 13.43
N LYS A 182 14.16 5.62 14.09
CA LYS A 182 13.09 6.49 13.56
C LYS A 182 13.59 7.83 13.00
N LYS A 183 14.57 8.49 13.66
CA LYS A 183 15.12 9.77 13.23
C LYS A 183 15.96 9.69 11.93
N ASP A 184 16.58 8.55 11.67
CA ASP A 184 17.54 8.34 10.57
C ASP A 184 16.92 7.55 9.40
N LEU A 185 15.58 7.41 9.38
CA LEU A 185 14.88 6.73 8.30
C LEU A 185 15.09 7.47 6.97
N PRO A 186 15.37 6.75 5.88
CA PRO A 186 15.51 7.34 4.55
C PRO A 186 14.20 7.94 4.07
N TYR A 187 14.30 8.81 3.08
CA TYR A 187 13.17 9.47 2.46
C TYR A 187 13.32 9.50 0.93
N ILE A 188 12.19 9.63 0.26
CA ILE A 188 12.08 9.92 -1.16
C ILE A 188 11.85 11.42 -1.32
N GLU A 189 12.56 12.04 -2.25
CA GLU A 189 12.37 13.47 -2.56
C GLU A 189 11.40 13.65 -3.73
N VAL A 190 10.35 14.43 -3.48
CA VAL A 190 9.39 14.83 -4.51
C VAL A 190 9.54 16.33 -4.77
N LYS A 191 9.99 16.70 -5.98
CA LYS A 191 10.21 18.08 -6.38
C LYS A 191 8.88 18.79 -6.57
N LEU A 192 8.61 19.81 -5.76
CA LEU A 192 7.34 20.56 -5.80
C LEU A 192 7.31 21.69 -6.85
N GLY A 193 8.38 21.89 -7.61
CA GLY A 193 8.51 22.95 -8.64
C GLY A 193 9.57 23.97 -8.30
N ALA A 194 9.71 25.00 -9.15
CA ALA A 194 10.64 26.09 -8.92
C ALA A 194 10.31 26.83 -7.62
N ASP A 195 11.33 27.32 -6.94
CA ASP A 195 11.25 28.13 -5.71
C ASP A 195 10.59 27.45 -4.50
N CYS A 196 10.39 26.11 -4.56
CA CYS A 196 9.89 25.32 -3.45
C CYS A 196 10.92 24.26 -3.05
N ASN A 197 11.01 23.96 -1.74
CA ASN A 197 11.76 22.82 -1.27
C ASN A 197 11.07 21.52 -1.72
N SER A 198 11.83 20.44 -1.82
CA SER A 198 11.28 19.12 -2.11
C SER A 198 10.48 18.60 -0.91
N LEU A 199 9.34 17.94 -1.18
CA LEU A 199 8.64 17.17 -0.17
C LEU A 199 9.45 15.90 0.15
N LYS A 200 9.80 15.71 1.42
CA LYS A 200 10.51 14.52 1.90
C LYS A 200 9.53 13.47 2.40
N LEU A 201 9.28 12.45 1.60
CA LEU A 201 8.46 11.31 1.97
C LEU A 201 9.28 10.32 2.79
N LYS A 202 9.21 10.41 4.10
CA LYS A 202 9.92 9.51 5.02
C LYS A 202 9.39 8.09 4.90
N LEU A 203 10.26 7.10 4.72
CA LEU A 203 9.86 5.70 4.55
C LEU A 203 9.68 5.02 5.92
N ILE A 204 8.58 5.36 6.57
CA ILE A 204 8.24 4.84 7.90
C ILE A 204 7.89 3.34 7.87
N ARG A 205 8.12 2.64 8.98
CA ARG A 205 7.86 1.19 9.09
C ARG A 205 6.38 0.82 9.15
N ASN A 206 5.53 1.80 9.42
CA ASN A 206 4.08 1.61 9.41
C ASN A 206 3.52 1.35 8.00
N ILE A 207 4.28 1.64 6.95
CA ILE A 207 3.86 1.41 5.56
C ILE A 207 4.49 0.12 5.07
N LEU A 208 3.63 -0.87 4.83
CA LEU A 208 3.96 -2.18 4.29
C LEU A 208 3.74 -2.17 2.77
N TRP A 209 4.56 -2.94 2.05
CA TRP A 209 4.53 -2.98 0.59
C TRP A 209 4.24 -4.38 0.10
N ALA A 210 3.26 -4.49 -0.77
CA ALA A 210 2.94 -5.72 -1.49
C ALA A 210 2.79 -5.45 -2.98
N GLY A 211 2.98 -6.48 -3.79
CA GLY A 211 2.72 -6.44 -5.22
C GLY A 211 2.00 -7.69 -5.68
N THR A 212 1.24 -7.60 -6.77
CA THR A 212 0.76 -8.78 -7.49
C THR A 212 1.46 -8.90 -8.82
N MET A 213 1.69 -10.11 -9.28
CA MET A 213 2.17 -10.37 -10.62
C MET A 213 1.41 -11.51 -11.28
N ASN A 214 1.10 -11.33 -12.55
CA ASN A 214 0.60 -12.39 -13.39
C ASN A 214 1.78 -13.15 -13.98
N GLN A 215 1.69 -14.48 -13.99
CA GLN A 215 2.68 -15.37 -14.59
C GLN A 215 2.21 -15.81 -15.99
N ASP A 216 1.85 -14.83 -16.81
CA ASP A 216 1.39 -15.05 -18.18
C ASP A 216 2.51 -14.67 -19.16
N GLU A 217 2.49 -15.24 -20.35
CA GLU A 217 3.54 -15.05 -21.38
C GLU A 217 3.70 -13.58 -21.84
N THR A 218 2.70 -12.75 -21.60
CA THR A 218 2.67 -11.33 -22.00
C THR A 218 3.24 -10.37 -20.96
N THR A 219 3.57 -10.85 -19.77
CA THR A 219 4.04 -10.02 -18.67
C THR A 219 5.57 -10.04 -18.53
N LYS A 220 6.15 -8.96 -17.99
CA LYS A 220 7.60 -8.87 -17.79
C LYS A 220 8.04 -9.73 -16.60
N SER A 221 9.22 -10.34 -16.68
CA SER A 221 9.85 -10.99 -15.53
C SER A 221 10.34 -9.93 -14.56
N LEU A 222 10.31 -10.25 -13.26
CA LEU A 222 10.98 -9.44 -12.26
C LEU A 222 12.49 -9.61 -12.39
N SER A 223 13.22 -8.50 -12.26
CA SER A 223 14.68 -8.55 -12.25
C SER A 223 15.20 -9.14 -10.92
N ASP A 224 16.42 -9.65 -10.94
CA ASP A 224 17.09 -10.17 -9.73
C ASP A 224 17.12 -9.13 -8.61
N LYS A 225 17.26 -7.83 -8.94
CA LYS A 225 17.21 -6.74 -7.98
C LYS A 225 15.94 -6.67 -7.16
N VAL A 226 14.81 -7.08 -7.74
CA VAL A 226 13.51 -7.13 -7.04
C VAL A 226 13.36 -8.47 -6.31
N LEU A 227 13.79 -9.56 -6.96
CA LEU A 227 13.70 -10.92 -6.39
C LEU A 227 14.51 -11.08 -5.12
N ASP A 228 15.73 -10.53 -5.08
CA ASP A 228 16.63 -10.59 -3.92
C ASP A 228 16.14 -9.77 -2.71
N ARG A 229 15.22 -8.84 -2.95
CA ARG A 229 14.70 -7.93 -1.92
C ARG A 229 13.27 -8.23 -1.50
N GLY A 230 12.62 -9.15 -2.19
CA GLY A 230 11.22 -9.49 -1.96
C GLY A 230 10.99 -10.93 -1.54
N ILE A 231 9.83 -11.20 -0.95
CA ILE A 231 9.33 -12.57 -0.77
C ILE A 231 8.26 -12.82 -1.82
N ILE A 232 8.42 -13.91 -2.57
CA ILE A 232 7.42 -14.33 -3.55
C ILE A 232 6.56 -15.44 -2.98
N ILE A 233 5.25 -15.19 -2.95
CA ILE A 233 4.24 -16.15 -2.55
C ILE A 233 3.48 -16.60 -3.79
N ASN A 234 3.63 -17.86 -4.15
CA ASN A 234 2.97 -18.43 -5.31
C ASN A 234 1.55 -18.87 -4.98
N PHE A 235 0.58 -18.33 -5.70
CA PHE A 235 -0.81 -18.78 -5.65
C PHE A 235 -0.97 -20.06 -6.48
N PRO A 236 -1.47 -21.14 -5.90
CA PRO A 236 -1.72 -22.36 -6.64
C PRO A 236 -2.82 -22.14 -7.69
N ARG A 237 -2.70 -22.84 -8.80
CA ARG A 237 -3.81 -22.89 -9.77
C ARG A 237 -5.02 -23.55 -9.12
N PRO A 238 -6.21 -22.93 -9.19
CA PRO A 238 -7.43 -23.54 -8.65
C PRO A 238 -7.72 -24.85 -9.38
N LYS A 239 -7.91 -25.94 -8.64
CA LYS A 239 -8.31 -27.24 -9.21
C LYS A 239 -9.77 -27.26 -9.62
N ILE A 240 -10.59 -26.47 -8.94
CA ILE A 240 -12.03 -26.34 -9.15
C ILE A 240 -12.37 -24.85 -9.12
N LEU A 241 -13.10 -24.39 -10.11
CA LEU A 241 -13.65 -23.03 -10.13
C LEU A 241 -14.95 -23.05 -9.30
N GLU A 242 -14.90 -22.51 -8.10
CA GLU A 242 -16.10 -22.28 -7.29
C GLU A 242 -16.78 -20.98 -7.76
N SER A 243 -18.09 -20.99 -7.92
CA SER A 243 -18.83 -19.76 -8.20
C SER A 243 -18.74 -18.82 -7.00
N ARG A 244 -18.50 -17.53 -7.26
CA ARG A 244 -18.49 -16.52 -6.19
C ARG A 244 -19.87 -16.47 -5.53
N LYS A 245 -19.88 -16.51 -4.20
CA LYS A 245 -21.08 -16.17 -3.42
C LYS A 245 -21.40 -14.69 -3.61
N GLU A 246 -22.65 -14.30 -3.41
CA GLU A 246 -23.04 -12.89 -3.40
C GLU A 246 -22.22 -12.14 -2.35
N MET A 247 -21.49 -11.11 -2.79
CA MET A 247 -20.64 -10.31 -1.91
C MET A 247 -21.47 -9.33 -1.09
N LYS A 248 -21.30 -9.32 0.21
CA LYS A 248 -21.95 -8.37 1.12
C LYS A 248 -21.25 -7.00 1.05
N ASN A 249 -21.91 -5.97 1.60
CA ASN A 249 -21.27 -4.65 1.73
C ASN A 249 -20.16 -4.69 2.78
N ILE A 250 -18.92 -4.42 2.36
CA ILE A 250 -17.72 -4.48 3.20
C ILE A 250 -17.77 -3.48 4.36
N ASN A 251 -18.26 -2.26 4.13
CA ASN A 251 -18.35 -1.22 5.16
C ASN A 251 -19.35 -1.61 6.25
N LYS A 252 -20.50 -2.18 5.86
CA LYS A 252 -21.47 -2.71 6.85
C LYS A 252 -20.90 -3.84 7.69
N ILE A 253 -20.04 -4.68 7.13
CA ILE A 253 -19.36 -5.74 7.90
C ILE A 253 -18.38 -5.12 8.91
N ILE A 254 -17.59 -4.13 8.50
CA ILE A 254 -16.65 -3.43 9.36
C ILE A 254 -17.37 -2.76 10.52
N GLU A 255 -18.45 -2.04 10.26
CA GLU A 255 -19.28 -1.39 11.26
C GLU A 255 -19.93 -2.40 12.23
N ASN A 256 -20.61 -3.44 11.70
CA ASN A 256 -21.31 -4.44 12.50
C ASN A 256 -20.35 -5.21 13.42
N LYS A 257 -19.16 -5.53 12.94
CA LYS A 257 -18.14 -6.25 13.72
C LYS A 257 -17.30 -5.32 14.59
N LYS A 258 -17.49 -3.99 14.51
CA LYS A 258 -16.70 -2.98 15.20
C LYS A 258 -15.21 -3.24 15.02
N LEU A 259 -14.79 -3.45 13.77
CA LEU A 259 -13.39 -3.70 13.46
C LEU A 259 -12.55 -2.46 13.77
N LYS A 260 -11.39 -2.68 14.36
CA LYS A 260 -10.54 -1.64 14.92
C LYS A 260 -9.34 -1.38 14.03
N MET A 261 -8.82 -0.16 14.06
CA MET A 261 -7.57 0.19 13.41
C MET A 261 -6.37 -0.40 14.15
N LEU A 262 -5.43 -0.96 13.38
CA LEU A 262 -4.20 -1.54 13.88
C LEU A 262 -3.12 -0.48 13.98
N THR A 263 -2.55 -0.31 15.18
CA THR A 263 -1.44 0.60 15.41
C THR A 263 -0.10 -0.10 15.28
N LYS A 264 0.96 0.69 15.08
CA LYS A 264 2.34 0.19 14.97
C LYS A 264 2.78 -0.54 16.24
N ASP A 265 2.45 0.00 17.42
CA ASP A 265 2.85 -0.57 18.71
C ASP A 265 2.27 -1.97 18.96
N ILE A 266 1.13 -2.28 18.33
CA ILE A 266 0.50 -3.60 18.41
C ILE A 266 1.03 -4.52 17.31
N TRP A 267 1.43 -3.94 16.18
CA TRP A 267 2.01 -4.71 15.08
C TRP A 267 3.38 -5.29 15.43
N ASP A 268 4.22 -4.57 16.16
CA ASP A 268 5.57 -5.00 16.56
C ASP A 268 5.53 -6.09 17.61
#